data_ee01fe9f205ee866449585ae8faec60d
#
_entry.id   ee01fe9f205ee866449585ae8faec60d
#
_cell.length_a   1.000
_cell.length_b   1.000
_cell.length_c   1.000
_cell.angle_alpha   90.00
_cell.angle_beta   90.00
_cell.angle_gamma   90.00
#
_symmetry.space_group_name_H-M   'P 1'
#
loop_
_entity.id
_entity.type
_entity.pdbx_description
1 polymer ?
#
loop_
_entity_poly.entity_id
_entity_poly.type
_entity_poly.pdbx_seq_one_letter_code
_entity_poly.pdbx_strand_id
1 'polypeptide(L)'
;MRNRNGGVFVRSIAGDFMNGYEFQVYNRCHDGDVNRPVFWATGAIDDRQNARRLVSRDNEWFRMTIVANGPHLASWVNGVQVTDWIDDRKPNVNPRNGLRVEPGVIQLQAHDPATEVEFRRIVIQK
;
A
#
# COMPACT_ATOMS: atom_id res chain seq x y z
N MET A 1 -21.20 -7.76 -3.83
CA MET A 1 -20.16 -7.35 -2.87
C MET A 1 -19.49 -6.11 -3.39
N ARG A 2 -19.54 -5.01 -2.64
CA ARG A 2 -18.94 -3.75 -3.08
C ARG A 2 -17.42 -3.89 -3.03
N ASN A 3 -16.78 -3.60 -4.13
CA ASN A 3 -15.33 -3.59 -4.21
C ASN A 3 -14.83 -2.32 -3.51
N ARG A 4 -14.18 -2.47 -2.36
CA ARG A 4 -13.70 -1.34 -1.54
C ARG A 4 -12.18 -1.29 -1.58
N ASN A 5 -11.63 -1.09 -2.78
CA ASN A 5 -10.21 -1.06 -3.01
C ASN A 5 -9.70 0.38 -3.04
N GLY A 6 -8.78 0.69 -2.17
CA GLY A 6 -8.06 1.95 -2.13
C GLY A 6 -6.57 1.70 -1.97
N GLY A 7 -5.81 2.77 -1.84
CA GLY A 7 -4.38 2.64 -1.66
C GLY A 7 -3.68 3.97 -1.36
N VAL A 8 -2.47 3.83 -0.91
CA VAL A 8 -1.51 4.94 -0.72
C VAL A 8 -0.31 4.68 -1.61
N PHE A 9 -0.03 5.60 -2.50
CA PHE A 9 1.15 5.53 -3.37
C PHE A 9 2.25 6.41 -2.81
N VAL A 10 3.47 5.91 -2.82
CA VAL A 10 4.67 6.68 -2.46
C VAL A 10 5.68 6.67 -3.61
N ARG A 11 6.56 7.65 -3.64
CA ARG A 11 7.51 7.89 -4.74
C ARG A 11 6.84 7.91 -6.11
N SER A 12 5.62 8.46 -6.14
CA SER A 12 4.82 8.53 -7.36
C SER A 12 5.27 9.66 -8.27
N ILE A 13 4.96 9.51 -9.54
CA ILE A 13 5.22 10.53 -10.56
C ILE A 13 4.10 11.58 -10.47
N ALA A 14 4.49 12.85 -10.28
CA ALA A 14 3.54 13.94 -10.19
C ALA A 14 2.72 14.07 -11.49
N GLY A 15 1.40 14.22 -11.35
CA GLY A 15 0.48 14.36 -12.48
C GLY A 15 0.17 13.08 -13.23
N ASP A 16 0.69 11.94 -12.77
CA ASP A 16 0.48 10.65 -13.38
C ASP A 16 -0.31 9.72 -12.45
N PHE A 17 -1.17 8.87 -13.01
CA PHE A 17 -1.99 7.96 -12.24
C PHE A 17 -1.27 6.63 -12.02
N MET A 18 -1.35 6.10 -10.78
CA MET A 18 -0.93 4.75 -10.42
C MET A 18 0.55 4.43 -10.65
N ASN A 19 1.38 5.41 -10.95
CA ASN A 19 2.81 5.23 -11.17
C ASN A 19 3.61 5.59 -9.90
N GLY A 20 3.55 4.68 -8.95
CA GLY A 20 4.21 4.74 -7.64
C GLY A 20 4.29 3.35 -7.02
N TYR A 21 4.91 3.25 -5.86
CA TYR A 21 4.76 2.05 -5.01
C TYR A 21 3.42 2.14 -4.32
N GLU A 22 2.54 1.18 -4.57
CA GLU A 22 1.18 1.18 -4.04
C GLU A 22 1.08 0.28 -2.80
N PHE A 23 0.66 0.89 -1.69
CA PHE A 23 0.31 0.18 -0.47
C PHE A 23 -1.21 0.09 -0.39
N GLN A 24 -1.73 -1.12 -0.44
CA GLN A 24 -3.14 -1.41 -0.60
C GLN A 24 -3.98 -1.13 0.64
N VAL A 25 -5.22 -0.72 0.41
CA VAL A 25 -6.29 -0.67 1.41
C VAL A 25 -7.44 -1.52 0.90
N TYR A 26 -7.49 -2.76 1.34
CA TYR A 26 -8.52 -3.73 0.97
C TYR A 26 -8.63 -4.83 2.02
N ASN A 27 -9.70 -4.81 2.79
CA ASN A 27 -9.84 -5.68 3.97
C ASN A 27 -10.51 -7.00 3.61
N ARG A 28 -9.77 -7.89 2.96
CA ARG A 28 -10.25 -9.21 2.56
C ARG A 28 -9.22 -10.31 2.87
N CYS A 29 -9.77 -11.45 3.26
CA CYS A 29 -9.01 -12.67 3.46
C CYS A 29 -9.80 -13.88 2.95
N HIS A 30 -9.11 -15.01 2.76
CA HIS A 30 -9.75 -16.24 2.33
C HIS A 30 -10.47 -16.90 3.50
N ASP A 31 -11.72 -17.27 3.29
CA ASP A 31 -12.54 -18.04 4.26
C ASP A 31 -12.61 -17.42 5.67
N GLY A 32 -12.51 -16.08 5.76
CA GLY A 32 -12.51 -15.39 7.05
C GLY A 32 -11.22 -15.57 7.85
N ASP A 33 -10.19 -16.19 7.30
CA ASP A 33 -8.91 -16.41 7.97
C ASP A 33 -7.96 -15.21 7.75
N VAL A 34 -7.75 -14.44 8.81
CA VAL A 34 -6.88 -13.26 8.78
C VAL A 34 -5.41 -13.57 8.49
N ASN A 35 -4.98 -14.80 8.66
CA ASN A 35 -3.63 -15.26 8.30
C ASN A 35 -3.53 -15.67 6.81
N ARG A 36 -4.63 -15.58 6.08
CA ARG A 36 -4.70 -15.86 4.66
C ARG A 36 -5.30 -14.66 3.90
N PRO A 37 -4.66 -13.49 3.96
CA PRO A 37 -5.16 -12.33 3.23
C PRO A 37 -5.14 -12.59 1.72
N VAL A 38 -6.06 -11.95 1.00
CA VAL A 38 -5.96 -11.94 -0.47
C VAL A 38 -4.68 -11.20 -0.89
N PHE A 39 -4.19 -11.46 -2.11
CA PHE A 39 -2.84 -11.00 -2.47
C PHE A 39 -2.69 -9.47 -2.53
N TRP A 40 -3.76 -8.69 -2.58
CA TRP A 40 -3.75 -7.22 -2.48
C TRP A 40 -4.47 -6.70 -1.24
N ALA A 41 -4.40 -7.42 -0.15
CA ALA A 41 -4.99 -6.98 1.11
C ALA A 41 -4.24 -5.80 1.72
N THR A 42 -4.87 -5.16 2.72
CA THR A 42 -4.36 -3.95 3.37
C THR A 42 -2.92 -4.10 3.86
N GLY A 43 -2.07 -3.18 3.41
CA GLY A 43 -0.64 -3.16 3.68
C GLY A 43 0.20 -3.89 2.64
N ALA A 44 -0.38 -4.67 1.73
CA ALA A 44 0.36 -5.29 0.63
C ALA A 44 1.02 -4.21 -0.24
N ILE A 45 2.18 -4.54 -0.78
CA ILE A 45 2.82 -3.75 -1.84
C ILE A 45 2.38 -4.34 -3.16
N ASP A 46 1.55 -3.62 -3.90
CA ASP A 46 0.86 -4.12 -5.09
C ASP A 46 1.84 -4.71 -6.10
N ASP A 47 1.54 -5.91 -6.58
CA ASP A 47 2.35 -6.72 -7.48
C ASP A 47 3.77 -7.06 -6.96
N ARG A 48 4.09 -6.77 -5.70
CA ARG A 48 5.45 -6.97 -5.17
C ARG A 48 5.49 -7.90 -3.98
N GLN A 49 4.74 -7.61 -2.93
CA GLN A 49 4.69 -8.46 -1.75
C GLN A 49 3.31 -8.45 -1.11
N ASN A 50 2.77 -9.62 -0.84
CA ASN A 50 1.51 -9.79 -0.11
C ASN A 50 1.67 -9.39 1.35
N ALA A 51 0.59 -8.87 1.94
CA ALA A 51 0.55 -8.74 3.39
C ALA A 51 0.53 -10.12 4.06
N ARG A 52 1.30 -10.28 5.14
CA ARG A 52 1.37 -11.55 5.89
C ARG A 52 0.08 -11.85 6.64
N ARG A 53 -0.64 -10.81 7.02
CA ARG A 53 -1.83 -10.89 7.86
C ARG A 53 -2.75 -9.72 7.58
N LEU A 54 -4.06 -9.96 7.64
CA LEU A 54 -5.06 -8.90 7.63
C LEU A 54 -5.28 -8.42 9.06
N VAL A 55 -4.89 -7.18 9.35
CA VAL A 55 -5.00 -6.57 10.69
C VAL A 55 -6.17 -5.60 10.78
N SER A 56 -6.50 -4.93 9.67
CA SER A 56 -7.55 -3.91 9.61
C SER A 56 -8.91 -4.51 9.28
N ARG A 57 -9.97 -3.74 9.58
CA ARG A 57 -11.36 -4.11 9.30
C ARG A 57 -12.10 -2.95 8.64
N ASP A 58 -13.12 -3.27 7.86
CA ASP A 58 -14.02 -2.27 7.30
C ASP A 58 -14.74 -1.50 8.42
N ASN A 59 -15.00 -0.22 8.15
CA ASN A 59 -15.70 0.70 9.06
C ASN A 59 -14.98 0.93 10.41
N GLU A 60 -13.70 0.66 10.48
CA GLU A 60 -12.85 0.97 11.62
C GLU A 60 -11.63 1.77 11.16
N TRP A 61 -11.24 2.78 11.92
CA TRP A 61 -9.99 3.49 11.70
C TRP A 61 -8.81 2.55 12.00
N PHE A 62 -7.83 2.57 11.14
CA PHE A 62 -6.56 1.92 11.39
C PHE A 62 -5.40 2.85 11.02
N ARG A 63 -4.26 2.59 11.61
CA ARG A 63 -3.02 3.29 11.30
C ARG A 63 -2.21 2.47 10.33
N MET A 64 -1.76 3.10 9.26
CA MET A 64 -0.78 2.51 8.35
C MET A 64 0.51 3.30 8.44
N THR A 65 1.62 2.61 8.65
CA THR A 65 2.96 3.17 8.58
C THR A 65 3.66 2.60 7.37
N ILE A 66 4.20 3.46 6.54
CA ILE A 66 4.95 3.10 5.34
C ILE A 66 6.37 3.60 5.50
N VAL A 67 7.35 2.74 5.26
CA VAL A 67 8.76 3.10 5.20
C VAL A 67 9.26 2.87 3.78
N ALA A 68 9.90 3.90 3.22
CA ALA A 68 10.59 3.85 1.95
C ALA A 68 12.00 4.40 2.16
N ASN A 69 12.97 3.53 2.34
CA ASN A 69 14.35 3.86 2.60
C ASN A 69 15.26 3.19 1.57
N GLY A 70 15.75 3.96 0.60
CA GLY A 70 16.48 3.37 -0.53
C GLY A 70 15.63 2.31 -1.23
N PRO A 71 16.14 1.11 -1.47
CA PRO A 71 15.39 0.00 -2.06
C PRO A 71 14.45 -0.70 -1.08
N HIS A 72 14.50 -0.37 0.20
CA HIS A 72 13.70 -1.04 1.24
C HIS A 72 12.34 -0.37 1.40
N LEU A 73 11.29 -1.14 1.19
CA LEU A 73 9.92 -0.73 1.42
C LEU A 73 9.25 -1.70 2.41
N ALA A 74 8.53 -1.14 3.37
CA ALA A 74 7.87 -1.92 4.40
C ALA A 74 6.60 -1.22 4.86
N SER A 75 5.65 -1.99 5.39
CA SER A 75 4.42 -1.47 5.96
C SER A 75 4.06 -2.12 7.27
N TRP A 76 3.43 -1.33 8.13
CA TRP A 76 2.81 -1.75 9.38
C TRP A 76 1.36 -1.32 9.37
N VAL A 77 0.49 -2.17 9.86
CA VAL A 77 -0.92 -1.86 10.09
C VAL A 77 -1.21 -2.05 11.58
N ASN A 78 -1.66 -0.99 12.24
CA ASN A 78 -1.87 -0.96 13.70
C ASN A 78 -0.65 -1.46 14.50
N GLY A 79 0.56 -1.10 14.04
CA GLY A 79 1.81 -1.50 14.69
C GLY A 79 2.30 -2.91 14.36
N VAL A 80 1.56 -3.68 13.57
CA VAL A 80 1.97 -5.02 13.11
C VAL A 80 2.60 -4.90 11.73
N GLN A 81 3.86 -5.34 11.60
CA GLN A 81 4.52 -5.36 10.30
C GLN A 81 3.88 -6.41 9.40
N VAL A 82 3.39 -5.98 8.26
CA VAL A 82 2.71 -6.87 7.30
C VAL A 82 3.48 -7.06 6.01
N THR A 83 4.36 -6.13 5.65
CA THR A 83 5.29 -6.30 4.52
C THR A 83 6.69 -5.82 4.88
N ASP A 84 7.68 -6.45 4.24
CA ASP A 84 9.09 -6.12 4.35
C ASP A 84 9.79 -6.58 3.06
N TRP A 85 10.08 -5.63 2.17
CA TRP A 85 10.49 -5.95 0.81
C TRP A 85 11.66 -5.09 0.35
N ILE A 86 12.62 -5.72 -0.30
CA ILE A 86 13.75 -5.06 -0.95
C ILE A 86 13.52 -5.10 -2.46
N ASP A 87 13.44 -3.92 -3.08
CA ASP A 87 13.32 -3.82 -4.53
C ASP A 87 14.69 -4.01 -5.18
N ASP A 88 14.94 -5.19 -5.70
CA ASP A 88 16.18 -5.56 -6.38
C ASP A 88 16.11 -5.44 -7.90
N ARG A 89 15.03 -4.85 -8.42
CA ARG A 89 14.88 -4.61 -9.86
C ARG A 89 15.84 -3.53 -10.34
N LYS A 90 16.08 -3.48 -11.64
CA LYS A 90 16.87 -2.42 -12.26
C LYS A 90 16.23 -1.05 -12.03
N PRO A 91 17.02 0.01 -11.88
CA PRO A 91 16.51 1.35 -11.71
C PRO A 91 15.56 1.77 -12.83
N ASN A 92 14.48 2.45 -12.46
CA ASN A 92 13.52 3.02 -13.39
C ASN A 92 12.87 4.25 -12.74
N VAL A 93 12.54 5.25 -13.54
CA VAL A 93 11.82 6.43 -13.03
C VAL A 93 10.41 6.08 -12.57
N ASN A 94 9.82 5.03 -13.15
CA ASN A 94 8.50 4.54 -12.79
C ASN A 94 8.64 3.31 -11.88
N PRO A 95 8.17 3.37 -10.60
CA PRO A 95 8.25 2.22 -9.69
C PRO A 95 7.46 0.99 -10.13
N ARG A 96 6.54 1.14 -11.05
CA ARG A 96 5.86 -0.02 -11.68
C ARG A 96 6.82 -0.86 -12.52
N ASN A 97 7.87 -0.26 -13.07
CA ASN A 97 8.78 -0.90 -14.01
C ASN A 97 10.17 -1.22 -13.44
N GLY A 98 10.50 -0.71 -12.27
CA GLY A 98 11.80 -0.93 -11.64
C GLY A 98 11.98 -0.16 -10.34
N LEU A 99 13.21 -0.19 -9.82
CA LEU A 99 13.55 0.50 -8.58
C LEU A 99 13.55 2.01 -8.77
N ARG A 100 12.81 2.70 -7.92
CA ARG A 100 12.89 4.15 -7.77
C ARG A 100 13.26 4.49 -6.33
N VAL A 101 14.40 5.12 -6.13
CA VAL A 101 14.83 5.63 -4.81
C VAL A 101 14.61 7.14 -4.69
N GLU A 102 14.38 7.82 -5.80
CA GLU A 102 14.20 9.27 -5.84
C GLU A 102 12.86 9.68 -5.21
N PRO A 103 12.79 10.86 -4.62
CA PRO A 103 11.56 11.41 -4.11
C PRO A 103 10.48 11.52 -5.19
N GLY A 104 9.24 11.49 -4.77
CA GLY A 104 8.07 11.70 -5.60
C GLY A 104 6.93 12.24 -4.77
N VAL A 105 5.72 12.19 -5.31
CA VAL A 105 4.52 12.61 -4.61
C VAL A 105 3.85 11.44 -3.92
N ILE A 106 3.00 11.74 -2.94
CA ILE A 106 2.08 10.80 -2.32
C ILE A 106 0.73 10.96 -3.00
N GLN A 107 0.12 9.82 -3.39
CA GLN A 107 -1.21 9.79 -3.96
C GLN A 107 -2.13 8.92 -3.12
N LEU A 108 -3.38 9.33 -3.00
CA LEU A 108 -4.42 8.58 -2.31
C LEU A 108 -5.43 8.09 -3.34
N GLN A 109 -5.78 6.81 -3.27
CA GLN A 109 -6.65 6.17 -4.25
C GLN A 109 -7.94 5.67 -3.62
N ALA A 110 -9.06 5.96 -4.32
CA ALA A 110 -10.29 5.20 -4.26
C ALA A 110 -10.50 4.58 -5.65
N HIS A 111 -10.36 3.29 -5.77
CA HIS A 111 -10.17 2.59 -7.06
C HIS A 111 -11.42 2.63 -7.96
N ASP A 112 -12.61 2.58 -7.39
CA ASP A 112 -13.85 2.52 -8.15
C ASP A 112 -14.93 3.41 -7.51
N PRO A 113 -16.03 3.71 -8.24
CA PRO A 113 -17.08 4.61 -7.73
C PRO A 113 -17.80 4.13 -6.47
N ALA A 114 -17.70 2.84 -6.13
CA ALA A 114 -18.31 2.28 -4.93
C ALA A 114 -17.35 2.27 -3.73
N THR A 115 -16.08 2.64 -3.92
CA THR A 115 -15.09 2.71 -2.86
C THR A 115 -15.27 3.98 -2.05
N GLU A 116 -15.42 3.82 -0.74
CA GLU A 116 -15.39 4.90 0.23
C GLU A 116 -14.19 4.68 1.16
N VAL A 117 -13.21 5.59 1.07
CA VAL A 117 -12.00 5.57 1.91
C VAL A 117 -11.81 6.96 2.49
N GLU A 118 -11.60 7.02 3.78
CA GLU A 118 -11.29 8.27 4.49
C GLU A 118 -9.84 8.22 4.99
N PHE A 119 -9.14 9.33 4.82
CA PHE A 119 -7.76 9.50 5.29
C PHE A 119 -7.70 10.66 6.28
N ARG A 120 -6.96 10.49 7.36
CA ARG A 120 -6.72 11.55 8.34
C ARG A 120 -5.33 11.43 8.95
N ARG A 121 -4.83 12.55 9.51
CA ARG A 121 -3.55 12.62 10.23
C ARG A 121 -2.38 12.06 9.41
N ILE A 122 -2.27 12.52 8.16
CA ILE A 122 -1.15 12.15 7.28
C ILE A 122 0.10 12.91 7.75
N VAL A 123 1.11 12.16 8.19
CA VAL A 123 2.37 12.71 8.69
C VAL A 123 3.51 12.13 7.88
N ILE A 124 4.44 12.99 7.48
CA ILE A 124 5.64 12.61 6.74
C ILE A 124 6.85 12.94 7.61
N GLN A 125 7.73 11.96 7.78
CA GLN A 125 9.04 12.14 8.42
C GLN A 125 10.14 11.84 7.40
N LYS A 126 11.17 12.69 7.40
CA LYS A 126 12.36 12.51 6.57
C LYS A 126 13.47 11.86 7.38
#